data_9f0c3435acbc2bbef61e9ea977b193a5
#
_entry.id   9f0c3435acbc2bbef61e9ea977b193a5
#
_cell.length_a   1.000
_cell.length_b   1.000
_cell.length_c   1.000
_cell.angle_alpha   90.00
_cell.angle_beta   90.00
_cell.angle_gamma   90.00
#
_symmetry.space_group_name_H-M   'P 1'
#
loop_
_entity.id
_entity.type
_entity.pdbx_description
1 polymer ?
#
loop_
_entity_poly.entity_id
_entity_poly.type
_entity_poly.pdbx_seq_one_letter_code
_entity_poly.pdbx_strand_id
1 'polypeptide(L)'
;MKDVSLEAIISSVFDGKESDLDLFLNQNNQQLESEFKNRIEEQQNAIAHSEVDYKDARILKEDSDEKRLQPIYIQLFFERAFCYLGGQYEAVQKGIYKITSIPDILSKQLKESYNILADNLSQLLFCFDKQIFLDYQNTAAILGKVHYINPGNALFDALVDCVRKEFKEEMLKGTILVSPEDTEEYFAFFVKNQITDNRPNKGDDSIANELLSFIYQTTDGSYHSTSPAKFLDLHAPSQFAKEILPPETVQSHEVMSWAFENITLPLFEETKVKVGEDSAKRQEYLRTAFSQIIMDLDIAINEMQMKAFMGDMKLQEKLQHKIERKKELMHKREERIAEMGQMTEVSPKEPEIIGCAYVVPLSQVEYEQHFHMKRDEEVEAIAMQFAMEYETSQGRTPEDVSEQNLGYDIKSIDAYEMKRYIEVKGRATTDGVMLSENEWNRLAQLGNKAWLYIVVNCKTTPTLYRIQNPAERLSFEKMSKGVQYYLPLEEWQQKYIKE
;
A
#
# COMPACT_ATOMS: atom_id res chain seq x y z
N MET A 1 -24.02 32.87 16.79
CA MET A 1 -22.78 32.18 16.42
C MET A 1 -22.17 31.64 17.70
N LYS A 2 -22.01 30.33 17.82
CA LYS A 2 -21.32 29.75 18.96
C LYS A 2 -19.82 29.82 18.65
N ASP A 3 -19.10 30.61 19.46
CA ASP A 3 -17.63 30.60 19.43
C ASP A 3 -17.16 29.17 19.77
N VAL A 4 -16.67 28.45 18.76
CA VAL A 4 -16.05 27.16 18.98
C VAL A 4 -14.60 27.45 19.29
N SER A 5 -14.23 27.22 20.54
CA SER A 5 -12.87 27.49 21.00
C SER A 5 -11.88 26.48 20.40
N LEU A 6 -10.64 26.90 20.20
CA LEU A 6 -9.52 26.03 19.81
C LEU A 6 -9.41 24.79 20.73
N GLU A 7 -9.79 24.95 22.00
CA GLU A 7 -9.89 23.88 23.00
C GLU A 7 -10.89 22.79 22.61
N ALA A 8 -12.03 23.13 21.98
CA ALA A 8 -13.03 22.15 21.52
C ALA A 8 -12.51 21.34 20.32
N ILE A 9 -11.75 21.98 19.43
CA ILE A 9 -11.13 21.33 18.26
C ILE A 9 -10.03 20.37 18.72
N ILE A 10 -9.14 20.84 19.59
CA ILE A 10 -8.07 20.02 20.16
C ILE A 10 -8.65 18.85 20.96
N SER A 11 -9.71 19.08 21.74
CA SER A 11 -10.40 18.03 22.49
C SER A 11 -10.99 16.94 21.56
N SER A 12 -11.57 17.32 20.41
CA SER A 12 -12.15 16.35 19.47
C SER A 12 -11.07 15.50 18.78
N VAL A 13 -9.92 16.07 18.46
CA VAL A 13 -8.74 15.34 17.94
C VAL A 13 -8.21 14.37 18.99
N PHE A 14 -8.10 14.79 20.24
CA PHE A 14 -7.66 13.91 21.32
C PHE A 14 -8.69 12.85 21.71
N ASP A 15 -9.97 13.06 21.43
CA ASP A 15 -11.04 12.08 21.64
C ASP A 15 -11.14 11.03 20.51
N GLY A 16 -10.27 11.11 19.50
CA GLY A 16 -10.23 10.16 18.36
C GLY A 16 -11.40 10.33 17.38
N LYS A 17 -12.08 11.47 17.39
CA LYS A 17 -13.19 11.80 16.49
C LYS A 17 -12.70 12.62 15.29
N GLU A 18 -11.74 12.06 14.55
CA GLU A 18 -11.21 12.70 13.32
C GLU A 18 -12.30 13.01 12.30
N SER A 19 -13.37 12.17 12.22
CA SER A 19 -14.51 12.41 11.33
C SER A 19 -15.29 13.69 11.64
N ASP A 20 -15.32 14.12 12.91
CA ASP A 20 -16.02 15.34 13.31
C ASP A 20 -15.21 16.59 12.97
N LEU A 21 -13.87 16.45 12.88
CA LEU A 21 -12.97 17.54 12.49
C LEU A 21 -13.16 17.92 11.01
N ASP A 22 -13.27 16.93 10.13
CA ASP A 22 -13.49 17.15 8.70
C ASP A 22 -14.87 17.79 8.42
N LEU A 23 -15.90 17.37 9.16
CA LEU A 23 -17.22 17.98 9.12
C LEU A 23 -17.21 19.42 9.63
N PHE A 24 -16.39 19.72 10.63
CA PHE A 24 -16.28 21.02 11.25
C PHE A 24 -15.46 22.02 10.40
N LEU A 25 -14.35 21.56 9.81
CA LEU A 25 -13.52 22.37 8.91
C LEU A 25 -14.25 22.74 7.62
N ASN A 26 -15.14 21.87 7.13
CA ASN A 26 -15.95 22.13 5.95
C ASN A 26 -17.15 23.09 6.17
N GLN A 27 -17.51 23.38 7.43
CA GLN A 27 -18.67 24.23 7.75
C GLN A 27 -18.33 25.68 8.11
N ASN A 28 -17.09 26.04 8.41
CA ASN A 28 -16.73 27.37 8.91
C ASN A 28 -15.51 28.01 8.24
N ASN A 29 -15.80 28.85 7.29
CA ASN A 29 -15.20 30.15 6.92
C ASN A 29 -13.68 30.38 6.87
N GLN A 30 -13.30 31.01 5.74
CA GLN A 30 -11.99 31.58 5.36
C GLN A 30 -11.26 32.43 6.44
N GLN A 31 -11.96 32.97 7.42
CA GLN A 31 -11.31 33.73 8.52
C GLN A 31 -10.66 32.83 9.59
N LEU A 32 -11.32 31.74 9.95
CA LEU A 32 -10.73 30.72 10.83
C LEU A 32 -9.55 30.00 10.17
N GLU A 33 -9.62 29.81 8.86
CA GLU A 33 -8.55 29.20 8.07
C GLU A 33 -7.27 30.05 8.05
N SER A 34 -7.39 31.38 8.01
CA SER A 34 -6.23 32.28 8.03
C SER A 34 -5.60 32.39 9.42
N GLU A 35 -6.40 32.47 10.48
CA GLU A 35 -5.89 32.46 11.86
C GLU A 35 -5.31 31.10 12.26
N PHE A 36 -5.90 30.01 11.79
CA PHE A 36 -5.40 28.64 11.99
C PHE A 36 -4.11 28.40 11.19
N LYS A 37 -4.03 28.86 9.96
CA LYS A 37 -2.77 28.81 9.17
C LYS A 37 -1.67 29.62 9.81
N ASN A 38 -1.94 30.84 10.25
CA ASN A 38 -0.93 31.68 10.91
C ASN A 38 -0.44 31.06 12.23
N ARG A 39 -1.31 30.43 13.01
CA ARG A 39 -0.90 29.72 14.25
C ARG A 39 -0.21 28.40 13.99
N ILE A 40 -0.61 27.66 12.94
CA ILE A 40 0.13 26.47 12.48
C ILE A 40 1.51 26.89 11.94
N GLU A 41 1.60 27.97 11.19
CA GLU A 41 2.89 28.50 10.72
C GLU A 41 3.76 29.01 11.90
N GLU A 42 3.19 29.65 12.93
CA GLU A 42 3.90 30.02 14.15
C GLU A 42 4.33 28.79 14.95
N GLN A 43 3.49 27.76 15.05
CA GLN A 43 3.85 26.48 15.69
C GLN A 43 4.80 25.65 14.84
N GLN A 44 4.65 25.64 13.53
CA GLN A 44 5.59 25.00 12.60
C GLN A 44 6.95 25.73 12.62
N ASN A 45 6.97 27.05 12.74
CA ASN A 45 8.20 27.81 12.95
C ASN A 45 8.82 27.58 14.33
N ALA A 46 8.02 27.29 15.34
CA ALA A 46 8.52 26.87 16.67
C ALA A 46 9.01 25.41 16.68
N ILE A 47 8.41 24.54 15.86
CA ILE A 47 8.81 23.14 15.65
C ILE A 47 9.92 23.05 14.60
N ALA A 48 10.03 23.98 13.65
CA ALA A 48 11.06 24.06 12.60
C ALA A 48 12.47 24.42 13.10
N HIS A 49 12.69 24.50 14.40
CA HIS A 49 14.03 24.45 14.97
C HIS A 49 14.55 23.02 15.21
N SER A 50 13.78 21.97 14.95
CA SER A 50 14.32 20.66 14.62
C SER A 50 14.43 20.62 13.08
N GLU A 51 15.64 20.57 12.55
CA GLU A 51 15.91 20.30 11.16
C GLU A 51 15.16 19.01 10.78
N VAL A 52 13.95 19.15 10.23
CA VAL A 52 13.32 18.04 9.51
C VAL A 52 14.22 17.85 8.30
N ASP A 53 15.01 16.81 8.32
CA ASP A 53 15.84 16.46 7.19
C ASP A 53 14.90 16.12 6.03
N TYR A 54 14.73 17.09 5.12
CA TYR A 54 13.94 16.91 3.88
C TYR A 54 14.40 15.69 3.09
N LYS A 55 15.65 15.27 3.30
CA LYS A 55 16.22 14.07 2.71
C LYS A 55 15.55 12.81 3.28
N ASP A 56 15.45 12.69 4.60
CA ASP A 56 14.80 11.56 5.27
C ASP A 56 13.31 11.50 4.93
N ALA A 57 12.63 12.64 4.93
CA ALA A 57 11.22 12.71 4.55
C ALA A 57 11.00 12.28 3.08
N ARG A 58 11.92 12.65 2.18
CA ARG A 58 11.88 12.22 0.77
C ARG A 58 12.11 10.72 0.65
N ILE A 59 13.11 10.16 1.33
CA ILE A 59 13.41 8.73 1.31
C ILE A 59 12.22 7.92 1.82
N LEU A 60 11.62 8.32 2.96
CA LEU A 60 10.45 7.66 3.51
C LEU A 60 9.24 7.71 2.57
N LYS A 61 9.04 8.85 1.89
CA LYS A 61 7.99 8.98 0.87
C LYS A 61 8.25 8.06 -0.32
N GLU A 62 9.48 8.01 -0.81
CA GLU A 62 9.86 7.16 -1.94
C GLU A 62 9.71 5.67 -1.61
N ASP A 63 10.10 5.25 -0.43
CA ASP A 63 9.92 3.88 0.05
C ASP A 63 8.44 3.53 0.24
N SER A 64 7.64 4.48 0.70
CA SER A 64 6.19 4.32 0.80
C SER A 64 5.52 4.18 -0.58
N ASP A 65 5.93 5.01 -1.56
CA ASP A 65 5.42 4.94 -2.92
C ASP A 65 5.87 3.64 -3.63
N GLU A 66 7.06 3.15 -3.34
CA GLU A 66 7.57 1.86 -3.84
C GLU A 66 6.78 0.66 -3.30
N LYS A 67 6.46 0.66 -2.01
CA LYS A 67 5.73 -0.43 -1.34
C LYS A 67 4.21 -0.36 -1.53
N ARG A 68 3.71 0.72 -2.08
CA ARG A 68 2.28 0.96 -2.23
C ARG A 68 1.65 -0.03 -3.21
N LEU A 69 0.51 -0.59 -2.83
CA LEU A 69 -0.32 -1.39 -3.74
C LEU A 69 -0.74 -0.55 -4.95
N GLN A 70 -0.53 -1.10 -6.14
CA GLN A 70 -0.79 -0.39 -7.40
C GLN A 70 -2.29 -0.12 -7.57
N PRO A 71 -2.70 1.10 -7.95
CA PRO A 71 -4.12 1.45 -8.18
C PRO A 71 -4.82 0.52 -9.16
N ILE A 72 -4.11 0.00 -10.15
CA ILE A 72 -4.67 -0.93 -11.13
C ILE A 72 -5.14 -2.24 -10.49
N TYR A 73 -4.43 -2.79 -9.50
CA TYR A 73 -4.85 -4.01 -8.82
C TYR A 73 -6.04 -3.78 -7.90
N ILE A 74 -6.11 -2.60 -7.26
CA ILE A 74 -7.27 -2.18 -6.48
C ILE A 74 -8.50 -2.09 -7.39
N GLN A 75 -8.36 -1.47 -8.55
CA GLN A 75 -9.41 -1.35 -9.55
C GLN A 75 -9.86 -2.72 -10.06
N LEU A 76 -8.93 -3.56 -10.52
CA LEU A 76 -9.24 -4.89 -11.06
C LEU A 76 -9.92 -5.78 -10.02
N PHE A 77 -9.44 -5.76 -8.78
CA PHE A 77 -10.07 -6.48 -7.68
C PHE A 77 -11.50 -5.97 -7.45
N PHE A 78 -11.66 -4.65 -7.31
CA PHE A 78 -12.96 -4.03 -7.07
C PHE A 78 -13.94 -4.38 -8.20
N GLU A 79 -13.55 -4.20 -9.45
CA GLU A 79 -14.39 -4.48 -10.62
C GLU A 79 -14.85 -5.94 -10.64
N ARG A 80 -13.92 -6.88 -10.49
CA ARG A 80 -14.22 -8.32 -10.51
C ARG A 80 -15.08 -8.73 -9.32
N ALA A 81 -14.69 -8.37 -8.11
CA ALA A 81 -15.37 -8.77 -6.89
C ALA A 81 -16.75 -8.12 -6.76
N PHE A 82 -16.86 -6.83 -7.04
CA PHE A 82 -18.10 -6.08 -6.95
C PHE A 82 -19.14 -6.60 -7.96
N CYS A 83 -18.74 -6.81 -9.22
CA CYS A 83 -19.61 -7.39 -10.24
C CYS A 83 -19.97 -8.85 -9.97
N TYR A 84 -19.02 -9.66 -9.45
CA TYR A 84 -19.27 -11.06 -9.06
C TYR A 84 -20.37 -11.16 -7.99
N LEU A 85 -20.35 -10.29 -7.00
CA LEU A 85 -21.39 -10.24 -5.95
C LEU A 85 -22.71 -9.65 -6.45
N GLY A 86 -22.81 -9.20 -7.71
CA GLY A 86 -24.01 -8.63 -8.33
C GLY A 86 -24.09 -7.10 -8.26
N GLY A 87 -23.03 -6.43 -7.88
CA GLY A 87 -22.94 -4.97 -7.91
C GLY A 87 -22.86 -4.42 -9.32
N GLN A 88 -23.32 -3.18 -9.50
CA GLN A 88 -23.30 -2.48 -10.79
C GLN A 88 -22.81 -1.06 -10.61
N TYR A 89 -22.03 -0.59 -11.57
CA TYR A 89 -21.54 0.77 -11.67
C TYR A 89 -21.42 1.20 -13.14
N GLU A 90 -21.38 2.49 -13.38
CA GLU A 90 -21.22 3.08 -14.70
C GLU A 90 -20.10 4.11 -14.71
N ALA A 91 -19.41 4.27 -15.84
CA ALA A 91 -18.43 5.32 -16.04
C ALA A 91 -19.17 6.65 -16.32
N VAL A 92 -18.87 7.67 -15.51
CA VAL A 92 -19.42 9.03 -15.70
C VAL A 92 -18.50 9.89 -16.56
N GLN A 93 -17.20 9.78 -16.30
CA GLN A 93 -16.13 10.39 -17.10
C GLN A 93 -14.84 9.61 -16.92
N LYS A 94 -13.77 9.97 -17.64
CA LYS A 94 -12.49 9.24 -17.57
C LYS A 94 -11.99 9.13 -16.11
N GLY A 95 -11.93 7.89 -15.61
CA GLY A 95 -11.44 7.58 -14.28
C GLY A 95 -12.41 7.86 -13.13
N ILE A 96 -13.65 8.32 -13.40
CA ILE A 96 -14.69 8.51 -12.39
C ILE A 96 -15.89 7.63 -12.72
N TYR A 97 -16.32 6.88 -11.74
CA TYR A 97 -17.39 5.90 -11.81
C TYR A 97 -18.50 6.25 -10.83
N LYS A 98 -19.68 5.68 -11.05
CA LYS A 98 -20.85 5.87 -10.22
C LYS A 98 -21.50 4.54 -9.91
N ILE A 99 -21.76 4.27 -8.65
CA ILE A 99 -22.48 3.06 -8.22
C ILE A 99 -23.95 3.20 -8.60
N THR A 100 -24.46 2.18 -9.30
CA THR A 100 -25.88 2.08 -9.68
C THR A 100 -26.64 1.04 -8.88
N SER A 101 -25.95 -0.03 -8.40
CA SER A 101 -26.54 -1.06 -7.55
C SER A 101 -25.50 -1.63 -6.59
N ILE A 102 -25.89 -1.84 -5.32
CA ILE A 102 -25.06 -2.45 -4.28
C ILE A 102 -25.63 -3.84 -3.94
N PRO A 103 -24.79 -4.90 -3.89
CA PRO A 103 -25.23 -6.24 -3.51
C PRO A 103 -25.73 -6.30 -2.07
N ASP A 104 -26.76 -7.13 -1.80
CA ASP A 104 -27.33 -7.30 -0.46
C ASP A 104 -26.29 -7.79 0.56
N ILE A 105 -25.43 -8.74 0.17
CA ILE A 105 -24.36 -9.24 1.03
C ILE A 105 -23.38 -8.15 1.46
N LEU A 106 -23.02 -7.26 0.54
CA LEU A 106 -22.13 -6.13 0.80
C LEU A 106 -22.84 -5.06 1.64
N SER A 107 -24.11 -4.80 1.38
CA SER A 107 -24.96 -3.91 2.18
C SER A 107 -25.06 -4.35 3.64
N LYS A 108 -25.20 -5.65 3.87
CA LYS A 108 -25.22 -6.23 5.21
C LYS A 108 -23.88 -6.08 5.91
N GLN A 109 -22.77 -6.40 5.23
CA GLN A 109 -21.42 -6.27 5.78
C GLN A 109 -21.08 -4.82 6.14
N LEU A 110 -21.43 -3.85 5.28
CA LEU A 110 -21.26 -2.41 5.52
C LEU A 110 -22.01 -1.95 6.78
N LYS A 111 -23.25 -2.41 6.95
CA LYS A 111 -24.06 -2.07 8.13
C LYS A 111 -23.50 -2.69 9.41
N GLU A 112 -23.10 -3.96 9.38
CA GLU A 112 -22.64 -4.69 10.57
C GLU A 112 -21.25 -4.23 11.03
N SER A 113 -20.29 -4.08 10.11
CA SER A 113 -18.89 -3.78 10.47
C SER A 113 -18.55 -2.29 10.49
N TYR A 114 -19.24 -1.48 9.65
CA TYR A 114 -18.88 -0.07 9.46
C TYR A 114 -20.02 0.90 9.82
N ASN A 115 -21.20 0.39 10.21
CA ASN A 115 -22.40 1.17 10.52
C ASN A 115 -22.81 2.11 9.35
N ILE A 116 -22.61 1.68 8.10
CA ILE A 116 -22.95 2.42 6.89
C ILE A 116 -24.17 1.79 6.24
N LEU A 117 -25.21 2.61 5.94
CA LEU A 117 -26.39 2.18 5.22
C LEU A 117 -26.14 2.23 3.71
N ALA A 118 -26.55 1.17 2.98
CA ALA A 118 -26.38 1.09 1.52
C ALA A 118 -27.04 2.24 0.75
N ASP A 119 -28.14 2.78 1.25
CA ASP A 119 -28.82 3.91 0.65
C ASP A 119 -27.94 5.16 0.55
N ASN A 120 -26.98 5.33 1.50
CA ASN A 120 -26.03 6.43 1.49
C ASN A 120 -24.95 6.29 0.39
N LEU A 121 -24.79 5.08 -0.16
CA LEU A 121 -23.82 4.75 -1.19
C LEU A 121 -24.46 4.60 -2.57
N SER A 122 -25.79 4.56 -2.66
CA SER A 122 -26.50 4.60 -3.94
C SER A 122 -26.19 5.94 -4.62
N GLN A 123 -25.74 5.89 -5.88
CA GLN A 123 -25.29 7.05 -6.65
C GLN A 123 -23.90 7.63 -6.21
N LEU A 124 -23.14 6.91 -5.38
CA LEU A 124 -21.80 7.33 -4.95
C LEU A 124 -20.89 7.46 -6.17
N LEU A 125 -20.23 8.62 -6.30
CA LEU A 125 -19.15 8.82 -7.26
C LEU A 125 -17.82 8.38 -6.66
N PHE A 126 -17.02 7.65 -7.44
CA PHE A 126 -15.74 7.13 -6.95
C PHE A 126 -14.67 7.07 -8.03
N CYS A 127 -13.42 7.01 -7.61
CA CYS A 127 -12.25 6.82 -8.46
C CYS A 127 -11.20 5.95 -7.74
N PHE A 128 -10.27 5.39 -8.52
CA PHE A 128 -9.15 4.59 -8.00
C PHE A 128 -7.80 5.33 -8.05
N ASP A 129 -7.75 6.46 -8.76
CA ASP A 129 -6.55 7.27 -8.90
C ASP A 129 -6.57 8.46 -7.95
N LYS A 130 -5.50 8.60 -7.14
CA LYS A 130 -5.37 9.67 -6.17
C LYS A 130 -5.25 11.05 -6.82
N GLN A 131 -4.61 11.14 -8.01
CA GLN A 131 -4.46 12.41 -8.70
C GLN A 131 -5.82 12.88 -9.22
N ILE A 132 -6.60 11.97 -9.83
CA ILE A 132 -7.98 12.28 -10.27
C ILE A 132 -8.83 12.74 -9.08
N PHE A 133 -8.69 12.08 -7.93
CA PHE A 133 -9.39 12.48 -6.69
C PHE A 133 -9.04 13.90 -6.25
N LEU A 134 -7.74 14.24 -6.22
CA LEU A 134 -7.25 15.57 -5.82
C LEU A 134 -7.65 16.65 -6.80
N ASP A 135 -7.50 16.39 -8.10
CA ASP A 135 -7.87 17.33 -9.16
C ASP A 135 -9.38 17.64 -9.14
N TYR A 136 -10.17 16.60 -8.85
CA TYR A 136 -11.63 16.75 -8.77
C TYR A 136 -12.05 17.51 -7.51
N GLN A 137 -11.42 17.31 -6.37
CA GLN A 137 -11.70 18.10 -5.16
C GLN A 137 -11.48 19.60 -5.36
N ASN A 138 -10.51 19.98 -6.19
CA ASN A 138 -10.20 21.36 -6.50
C ASN A 138 -11.20 22.01 -7.49
N THR A 139 -11.97 21.19 -8.24
CA THR A 139 -12.93 21.65 -9.26
C THR A 139 -14.39 21.39 -8.90
N ALA A 140 -14.68 20.73 -7.80
CA ALA A 140 -15.94 20.04 -7.48
C ALA A 140 -17.13 20.91 -7.07
N ALA A 141 -17.27 22.12 -7.58
CA ALA A 141 -18.52 22.88 -7.37
C ALA A 141 -19.76 22.30 -8.11
N ILE A 142 -19.61 21.32 -9.01
CA ILE A 142 -20.66 20.99 -10.00
C ILE A 142 -21.21 19.54 -9.90
N LEU A 143 -20.46 18.54 -9.45
CA LEU A 143 -20.86 17.12 -9.60
C LEU A 143 -21.02 16.30 -8.31
N GLY A 144 -20.83 16.85 -7.14
CA GLY A 144 -20.89 16.12 -5.87
C GLY A 144 -19.55 15.56 -5.41
N LYS A 145 -19.54 14.92 -4.23
CA LYS A 145 -18.34 14.39 -3.60
C LYS A 145 -17.90 13.09 -4.29
N VAL A 146 -16.66 13.04 -4.80
CA VAL A 146 -16.02 11.81 -5.28
C VAL A 146 -15.30 11.12 -4.14
N HIS A 147 -15.41 9.81 -4.05
CA HIS A 147 -14.73 8.99 -3.04
C HIS A 147 -13.53 8.28 -3.65
N TYR A 148 -12.41 8.29 -2.95
CA TYR A 148 -11.22 7.57 -3.33
C TYR A 148 -11.31 6.13 -2.79
N ILE A 149 -11.35 5.14 -3.70
CA ILE A 149 -11.40 3.72 -3.35
C ILE A 149 -9.98 3.18 -3.23
N ASN A 150 -9.62 2.80 -2.01
CA ASN A 150 -8.32 2.24 -1.66
C ASN A 150 -8.46 1.37 -0.40
N PRO A 151 -7.45 0.58 -0.03
CA PRO A 151 -7.40 -0.06 1.29
C PRO A 151 -7.57 0.98 2.41
N GLY A 152 -8.45 0.70 3.37
CA GLY A 152 -8.91 1.65 4.39
C GLY A 152 -10.20 2.40 4.04
N ASN A 153 -10.69 2.28 2.81
CA ASN A 153 -12.03 2.75 2.46
C ASN A 153 -13.08 1.69 2.86
N ALA A 154 -14.07 2.08 3.64
CA ALA A 154 -15.06 1.14 4.20
C ALA A 154 -15.77 0.27 3.13
N LEU A 155 -16.06 0.82 1.94
CA LEU A 155 -16.66 0.04 0.85
C LEU A 155 -15.68 -1.01 0.32
N PHE A 156 -14.42 -0.63 0.13
CA PHE A 156 -13.39 -1.55 -0.34
C PHE A 156 -13.11 -2.65 0.69
N ASP A 157 -12.93 -2.28 1.95
CA ASP A 157 -12.63 -3.23 3.03
C ASP A 157 -13.79 -4.20 3.27
N ALA A 158 -15.05 -3.71 3.24
CA ALA A 158 -16.23 -4.57 3.30
C ALA A 158 -16.32 -5.54 2.12
N LEU A 159 -15.92 -5.10 0.92
CA LEU A 159 -15.87 -5.97 -0.27
C LEU A 159 -14.82 -7.07 -0.10
N VAL A 160 -13.62 -6.73 0.39
CA VAL A 160 -12.57 -7.71 0.72
C VAL A 160 -13.07 -8.74 1.72
N ASP A 161 -13.74 -8.29 2.79
CA ASP A 161 -14.32 -9.18 3.80
C ASP A 161 -15.38 -10.13 3.23
N CYS A 162 -16.26 -9.64 2.35
CA CYS A 162 -17.24 -10.48 1.67
C CYS A 162 -16.56 -11.56 0.83
N VAL A 163 -15.57 -11.19 0.01
CA VAL A 163 -14.83 -12.14 -0.83
C VAL A 163 -14.09 -13.17 0.03
N ARG A 164 -13.40 -12.73 1.08
CA ARG A 164 -12.70 -13.65 2.00
C ARG A 164 -13.63 -14.65 2.65
N LYS A 165 -14.82 -14.22 3.09
CA LYS A 165 -15.82 -15.12 3.70
C LYS A 165 -16.38 -16.11 2.69
N GLU A 166 -16.66 -15.67 1.46
CA GLU A 166 -17.24 -16.49 0.40
C GLU A 166 -16.27 -17.57 -0.10
N PHE A 167 -14.99 -17.20 -0.30
CA PHE A 167 -14.01 -18.08 -0.94
C PHE A 167 -13.02 -18.74 0.02
N LYS A 168 -13.13 -18.55 1.33
CA LYS A 168 -12.16 -19.09 2.30
C LYS A 168 -11.91 -20.59 2.13
N GLU A 169 -12.97 -21.37 2.02
CA GLU A 169 -12.86 -22.83 1.90
C GLU A 169 -12.28 -23.25 0.55
N GLU A 170 -12.66 -22.55 -0.53
CA GLU A 170 -12.16 -22.85 -1.87
C GLU A 170 -10.67 -22.54 -2.00
N MET A 171 -10.21 -21.44 -1.44
CA MET A 171 -8.79 -21.06 -1.46
C MET A 171 -7.92 -22.08 -0.70
N LEU A 172 -8.46 -22.71 0.35
CA LEU A 172 -7.74 -23.73 1.13
C LEU A 172 -7.74 -25.11 0.46
N LYS A 173 -8.65 -25.40 -0.47
CA LYS A 173 -8.62 -26.63 -1.27
C LYS A 173 -7.46 -26.64 -2.25
N GLY A 174 -6.92 -25.48 -2.59
CA GLY A 174 -5.85 -25.32 -3.54
C GLY A 174 -6.30 -25.34 -5.01
N THR A 175 -5.39 -24.97 -5.87
CA THR A 175 -5.58 -24.95 -7.33
C THR A 175 -4.30 -25.34 -8.05
N ILE A 176 -4.39 -25.59 -9.34
CA ILE A 176 -3.23 -25.78 -10.20
C ILE A 176 -3.04 -24.51 -11.01
N LEU A 177 -1.80 -24.03 -11.10
CA LEU A 177 -1.42 -22.85 -11.88
C LEU A 177 -0.25 -23.21 -12.81
N VAL A 178 -0.12 -22.45 -13.87
CA VAL A 178 0.96 -22.60 -14.85
C VAL A 178 1.81 -21.35 -14.83
N SER A 179 3.12 -21.52 -14.70
CA SER A 179 4.09 -20.44 -14.77
C SER A 179 4.75 -20.39 -16.15
N PRO A 180 4.71 -19.27 -16.85
CA PRO A 180 5.49 -19.10 -18.08
C PRO A 180 6.98 -18.87 -17.81
N GLU A 181 7.37 -18.50 -16.61
CA GLU A 181 8.74 -18.07 -16.26
C GLU A 181 9.54 -19.12 -15.52
N ASP A 182 8.88 -19.94 -14.68
CA ASP A 182 9.57 -20.95 -13.89
C ASP A 182 9.97 -22.16 -14.76
N THR A 183 11.07 -22.82 -14.36
CA THR A 183 11.61 -24.02 -15.04
C THR A 183 11.27 -25.30 -14.31
N GLU A 184 10.93 -25.23 -13.02
CA GLU A 184 10.58 -26.35 -12.15
C GLU A 184 9.19 -26.18 -11.55
N GLU A 185 8.59 -27.30 -11.20
CA GLU A 185 7.31 -27.35 -10.49
C GLU A 185 7.52 -27.14 -8.99
N TYR A 186 6.53 -26.56 -8.32
CA TYR A 186 6.59 -26.32 -6.87
C TYR A 186 5.20 -26.18 -6.24
N PHE A 187 5.13 -26.40 -4.91
CA PHE A 187 3.97 -26.04 -4.14
C PHE A 187 4.10 -24.60 -3.68
N ALA A 188 3.03 -23.82 -3.84
CA ALA A 188 2.94 -22.42 -3.42
C ALA A 188 1.89 -22.24 -2.32
N PHE A 189 2.20 -21.37 -1.34
CA PHE A 189 1.34 -21.07 -0.21
C PHE A 189 1.27 -19.57 -0.01
N PHE A 190 0.05 -19.06 0.18
CA PHE A 190 -0.19 -17.71 0.67
C PHE A 190 -0.34 -17.77 2.17
N VAL A 191 0.59 -17.14 2.88
CA VAL A 191 0.66 -17.19 4.34
C VAL A 191 0.54 -15.79 4.90
N LYS A 192 -0.42 -15.63 5.81
CA LYS A 192 -0.65 -14.40 6.56
C LYS A 192 0.14 -14.45 7.86
N ASN A 193 1.03 -13.47 8.06
CA ASN A 193 1.85 -13.30 9.24
C ASN A 193 1.38 -12.05 9.97
N GLN A 194 1.05 -12.16 11.26
CA GLN A 194 0.50 -11.07 12.05
C GLN A 194 1.27 -10.85 13.34
N ILE A 195 1.47 -9.58 13.68
CA ILE A 195 1.96 -9.14 14.98
C ILE A 195 0.82 -8.37 15.64
N THR A 196 0.43 -8.77 16.83
CA THR A 196 -0.64 -8.15 17.61
C THR A 196 -0.08 -7.26 18.71
N ASP A 197 -0.88 -6.34 19.22
CA ASP A 197 -0.58 -5.53 20.39
C ASP A 197 -1.71 -5.63 21.44
N ASN A 198 -1.47 -5.10 22.65
CA ASN A 198 -2.39 -5.21 23.77
C ASN A 198 -3.43 -4.08 23.83
N ARG A 199 -3.64 -3.33 22.75
CA ARG A 199 -4.72 -2.32 22.74
C ARG A 199 -6.08 -2.99 22.83
N PRO A 200 -7.01 -2.46 23.65
CA PRO A 200 -8.36 -2.99 23.72
C PRO A 200 -9.08 -2.79 22.37
N ASN A 201 -9.41 -3.88 21.70
CA ASN A 201 -10.21 -3.87 20.49
C ASN A 201 -11.53 -4.63 20.70
N LYS A 202 -12.61 -4.23 20.02
CA LYS A 202 -13.93 -4.84 20.16
C LYS A 202 -13.97 -6.19 19.45
N GLY A 203 -13.56 -7.24 20.16
CA GLY A 203 -13.79 -8.62 19.75
C GLY A 203 -12.64 -9.37 19.09
N ASP A 204 -11.61 -8.68 18.57
CA ASP A 204 -10.43 -9.28 17.97
C ASP A 204 -9.14 -8.69 18.56
N ASP A 205 -8.03 -9.40 18.40
CA ASP A 205 -6.70 -8.89 18.74
C ASP A 205 -6.41 -7.63 17.91
N SER A 206 -5.83 -6.61 18.55
CA SER A 206 -5.35 -5.43 17.84
C SER A 206 -4.12 -5.77 17.01
N ILE A 207 -4.13 -5.46 15.72
CA ILE A 207 -3.04 -5.78 14.79
C ILE A 207 -2.06 -4.61 14.76
N ALA A 208 -0.80 -4.87 15.18
CA ALA A 208 0.29 -3.90 15.08
C ALA A 208 0.94 -3.92 13.70
N ASN A 209 1.09 -5.11 13.09
CA ASN A 209 1.62 -5.29 11.75
C ASN A 209 1.09 -6.58 11.11
N GLU A 210 0.93 -6.58 9.79
CA GLU A 210 0.52 -7.75 9.02
C GLU A 210 1.33 -7.82 7.72
N LEU A 211 1.78 -9.02 7.37
CA LEU A 211 2.51 -9.31 6.15
C LEU A 211 1.93 -10.55 5.46
N LEU A 212 1.52 -10.39 4.21
CA LEU A 212 1.20 -11.51 3.33
C LEU A 212 2.48 -11.98 2.64
N SER A 213 2.78 -13.28 2.74
CA SER A 213 3.95 -13.91 2.12
C SER A 213 3.52 -14.93 1.08
N PHE A 214 4.26 -15.00 0.00
CA PHE A 214 4.21 -16.11 -0.94
C PHE A 214 5.38 -17.05 -0.62
N ILE A 215 5.07 -18.25 -0.13
CA ILE A 215 6.06 -19.28 0.21
C ILE A 215 5.93 -20.39 -0.80
N TYR A 216 7.04 -20.90 -1.32
CA TYR A 216 7.03 -22.05 -2.20
C TYR A 216 8.03 -23.11 -1.75
N GLN A 217 7.67 -24.37 -1.98
CA GLN A 217 8.50 -25.52 -1.72
C GLN A 217 8.97 -26.09 -3.04
N THR A 218 10.28 -26.11 -3.24
CA THR A 218 10.95 -26.69 -4.40
C THR A 218 10.96 -28.22 -4.34
N THR A 219 11.30 -28.89 -5.46
CA THR A 219 11.31 -30.35 -5.59
C THR A 219 12.28 -31.06 -4.67
N ASP A 220 13.34 -30.37 -4.19
CA ASP A 220 14.28 -30.85 -3.17
C ASP A 220 13.76 -30.77 -1.73
N GLY A 221 12.57 -30.21 -1.54
CA GLY A 221 11.90 -30.04 -0.25
C GLY A 221 12.25 -28.74 0.50
N SER A 222 13.11 -27.87 -0.06
CA SER A 222 13.46 -26.60 0.57
C SER A 222 12.34 -25.55 0.42
N TYR A 223 12.21 -24.67 1.43
CA TYR A 223 11.24 -23.59 1.43
C TYR A 223 11.93 -22.26 1.13
N HIS A 224 11.25 -21.45 0.30
CA HIS A 224 11.66 -20.11 -0.07
C HIS A 224 10.49 -19.16 0.03
N SER A 225 10.77 -17.87 0.17
CA SER A 225 9.73 -16.84 0.10
C SER A 225 10.06 -15.81 -0.95
N THR A 226 9.03 -15.29 -1.62
CA THR A 226 9.14 -14.21 -2.58
C THR A 226 7.95 -13.25 -2.47
N SER A 227 7.93 -12.20 -3.28
CA SER A 227 6.83 -11.24 -3.32
C SER A 227 5.51 -11.93 -3.72
N PRO A 228 4.38 -11.65 -3.05
CA PRO A 228 3.06 -12.08 -3.50
C PRO A 228 2.70 -11.65 -4.93
N ALA A 229 3.39 -10.66 -5.48
CA ALA A 229 3.23 -10.21 -6.87
C ALA A 229 3.53 -11.30 -7.90
N LYS A 230 4.37 -12.30 -7.57
CA LYS A 230 4.62 -13.47 -8.43
C LYS A 230 3.33 -14.19 -8.86
N PHE A 231 2.31 -14.18 -7.99
CA PHE A 231 1.01 -14.78 -8.31
C PHE A 231 0.32 -14.14 -9.54
N LEU A 232 0.60 -12.88 -9.82
CA LEU A 232 -0.02 -12.13 -10.92
C LEU A 232 0.45 -12.62 -12.30
N ASP A 233 1.62 -13.25 -12.34
CA ASP A 233 2.21 -13.81 -13.57
C ASP A 233 1.88 -15.31 -13.76
N LEU A 234 1.12 -15.92 -12.84
CA LEU A 234 0.64 -17.29 -12.94
C LEU A 234 -0.70 -17.36 -13.66
N HIS A 235 -0.89 -18.41 -14.47
CA HIS A 235 -2.07 -18.57 -15.31
C HIS A 235 -2.90 -19.80 -14.94
N ALA A 236 -4.21 -19.76 -15.25
CA ALA A 236 -5.07 -20.91 -15.07
C ALA A 236 -4.75 -22.02 -16.09
N PRO A 237 -4.77 -23.30 -15.70
CA PRO A 237 -4.42 -24.43 -16.57
C PRO A 237 -5.38 -24.63 -17.76
N SER A 238 -6.61 -24.10 -17.69
CA SER A 238 -7.58 -24.17 -18.80
C SER A 238 -7.13 -23.49 -20.10
N GLN A 239 -6.08 -22.67 -20.02
CA GLN A 239 -5.44 -22.06 -21.20
C GLN A 239 -4.44 -23.00 -21.88
N PHE A 240 -4.01 -24.07 -21.19
CA PHE A 240 -2.99 -25.01 -21.59
C PHE A 240 -3.57 -26.43 -21.48
N ALA A 241 -3.70 -27.13 -22.54
CA ALA A 241 -4.54 -28.32 -22.71
C ALA A 241 -4.03 -29.63 -22.05
N LYS A 242 -3.41 -29.59 -20.85
CA LYS A 242 -2.94 -30.79 -20.14
C LYS A 242 -3.74 -31.11 -18.88
N GLU A 243 -4.09 -32.37 -18.63
CA GLU A 243 -4.45 -32.87 -17.31
C GLU A 243 -3.18 -32.94 -16.46
N ILE A 244 -3.12 -32.07 -15.46
CA ILE A 244 -2.03 -32.02 -14.50
C ILE A 244 -2.54 -32.60 -13.19
N LEU A 245 -1.85 -33.61 -12.66
CA LEU A 245 -2.15 -34.20 -11.36
C LEU A 245 -1.08 -33.74 -10.37
N PRO A 246 -1.45 -33.07 -9.28
CA PRO A 246 -0.49 -32.69 -8.25
C PRO A 246 0.07 -33.96 -7.56
N PRO A 247 1.33 -33.92 -7.14
CA PRO A 247 1.91 -34.99 -6.32
C PRO A 247 1.29 -35.01 -4.91
N GLU A 248 1.78 -35.90 -4.04
CA GLU A 248 1.31 -35.97 -2.66
C GLU A 248 1.43 -34.61 -1.95
N THR A 249 0.44 -34.29 -1.13
CA THR A 249 0.29 -32.97 -0.50
C THR A 249 1.34 -32.70 0.56
N VAL A 250 1.86 -31.49 0.61
CA VAL A 250 2.75 -30.96 1.65
C VAL A 250 2.00 -30.80 2.98
N GLN A 251 2.66 -31.09 4.09
CA GLN A 251 2.07 -30.92 5.41
C GLN A 251 2.03 -29.42 5.77
N SER A 252 0.84 -28.89 5.98
CA SER A 252 0.61 -27.45 6.29
C SER A 252 1.39 -26.99 7.55
N HIS A 253 1.61 -27.88 8.52
CA HIS A 253 2.36 -27.57 9.73
C HIS A 253 3.82 -27.23 9.46
N GLU A 254 4.48 -27.89 8.51
CA GLU A 254 5.87 -27.61 8.16
C GLU A 254 6.02 -26.23 7.54
N VAL A 255 5.09 -25.85 6.65
CA VAL A 255 5.05 -24.51 6.04
C VAL A 255 4.85 -23.43 7.10
N MET A 256 3.91 -23.63 8.03
CA MET A 256 3.64 -22.67 9.10
C MET A 256 4.84 -22.52 10.05
N SER A 257 5.50 -23.63 10.41
CA SER A 257 6.71 -23.59 11.24
C SER A 257 7.83 -22.82 10.56
N TRP A 258 8.07 -23.11 9.28
CA TRP A 258 9.07 -22.40 8.50
C TRP A 258 8.74 -20.90 8.38
N ALA A 259 7.48 -20.56 8.11
CA ALA A 259 7.00 -19.18 8.03
C ALA A 259 7.17 -18.43 9.36
N PHE A 260 6.89 -19.12 10.49
CA PHE A 260 7.06 -18.52 11.81
C PHE A 260 8.52 -18.15 12.06
N GLU A 261 9.45 -19.07 11.82
CA GLU A 261 10.87 -18.86 12.07
C GLU A 261 11.52 -17.85 11.12
N ASN A 262 11.18 -17.92 9.82
CA ASN A 262 11.89 -17.17 8.79
C ASN A 262 11.21 -15.85 8.39
N ILE A 263 9.92 -15.67 8.72
CA ILE A 263 9.16 -14.48 8.34
C ILE A 263 8.55 -13.80 9.57
N THR A 264 7.77 -14.53 10.39
CA THR A 264 7.03 -13.90 11.49
C THR A 264 7.96 -13.38 12.60
N LEU A 265 8.99 -14.14 12.99
CA LEU A 265 9.94 -13.67 14.01
C LEU A 265 10.77 -12.46 13.54
N PRO A 266 11.33 -12.40 12.34
CA PRO A 266 11.98 -11.19 11.82
C PRO A 266 11.01 -10.00 11.77
N LEU A 267 9.79 -10.20 11.30
CA LEU A 267 8.73 -9.16 11.27
C LEU A 267 8.40 -8.64 12.68
N PHE A 268 8.37 -9.54 13.67
CA PHE A 268 8.14 -9.19 15.06
C PHE A 268 9.24 -8.28 15.61
N GLU A 269 10.54 -8.64 15.40
CA GLU A 269 11.65 -7.82 15.87
C GLU A 269 11.66 -6.43 15.20
N GLU A 270 11.43 -6.35 13.88
CA GLU A 270 11.30 -5.07 13.17
C GLU A 270 10.14 -4.24 13.72
N THR A 271 8.97 -4.87 13.89
CA THR A 271 7.77 -4.20 14.38
C THR A 271 7.97 -3.67 15.79
N LYS A 272 8.59 -4.44 16.68
CA LYS A 272 8.87 -4.06 18.06
C LYS A 272 9.74 -2.81 18.14
N VAL A 273 10.79 -2.73 17.34
CA VAL A 273 11.66 -1.55 17.29
C VAL A 273 10.87 -0.34 16.78
N LYS A 274 10.18 -0.47 15.65
CA LYS A 274 9.43 0.61 15.02
C LYS A 274 8.31 1.15 15.90
N VAL A 275 7.51 0.26 16.50
CA VAL A 275 6.41 0.66 17.40
C VAL A 275 6.97 1.33 18.66
N GLY A 276 8.11 0.86 19.18
CA GLY A 276 8.81 1.47 20.31
C GLY A 276 9.23 2.92 20.01
N GLU A 277 9.87 3.16 18.88
CA GLU A 277 10.30 4.49 18.45
C GLU A 277 9.11 5.42 18.19
N ASP A 278 8.08 4.95 17.49
CA ASP A 278 6.87 5.72 17.23
C ASP A 278 6.12 6.07 18.51
N SER A 279 6.01 5.12 19.44
CA SER A 279 5.38 5.35 20.75
C SER A 279 6.14 6.42 21.55
N ALA A 280 7.47 6.34 21.61
CA ALA A 280 8.29 7.32 22.30
C ALA A 280 8.10 8.74 21.74
N LYS A 281 8.15 8.90 20.41
CA LYS A 281 7.89 10.18 19.73
C LYS A 281 6.50 10.72 20.03
N ARG A 282 5.47 9.86 19.90
CA ARG A 282 4.07 10.26 20.18
C ARG A 282 3.85 10.65 21.63
N GLN A 283 4.46 9.93 22.59
CA GLN A 283 4.39 10.29 24.01
C GLN A 283 5.03 11.66 24.30
N GLU A 284 6.16 11.96 23.67
CA GLU A 284 6.82 13.26 23.79
C GLU A 284 5.94 14.40 23.27
N TYR A 285 5.36 14.24 22.07
CA TYR A 285 4.42 15.22 21.50
C TYR A 285 3.18 15.41 22.39
N LEU A 286 2.60 14.33 22.90
CA LEU A 286 1.46 14.40 23.80
C LEU A 286 1.80 15.14 25.11
N ARG A 287 2.93 14.78 25.72
CA ARG A 287 3.37 15.47 26.96
C ARG A 287 3.53 16.96 26.72
N THR A 288 4.16 17.35 25.61
CA THR A 288 4.36 18.75 25.25
C THR A 288 3.04 19.47 25.02
N ALA A 289 2.14 18.91 24.20
CA ALA A 289 0.84 19.50 23.88
C ALA A 289 -0.04 19.65 25.13
N PHE A 290 -0.17 18.60 25.95
CA PHE A 290 -0.93 18.69 27.21
C PHE A 290 -0.31 19.65 28.21
N SER A 291 1.03 19.70 28.32
CA SER A 291 1.71 20.63 29.22
C SER A 291 1.43 22.08 28.86
N GLN A 292 1.41 22.41 27.57
CA GLN A 292 1.07 23.76 27.11
C GLN A 292 -0.36 24.14 27.50
N ILE A 293 -1.35 23.29 27.22
CA ILE A 293 -2.75 23.55 27.54
C ILE A 293 -2.98 23.65 29.05
N ILE A 294 -2.33 22.78 29.84
CA ILE A 294 -2.42 22.81 31.31
C ILE A 294 -1.79 24.07 31.84
N MET A 295 -0.66 24.54 31.32
CA MET A 295 0.00 25.77 31.70
C MET A 295 -0.89 26.99 31.41
N ASP A 296 -1.53 27.06 30.24
CA ASP A 296 -2.45 28.16 29.91
C ASP A 296 -3.66 28.18 30.84
N LEU A 297 -4.19 27.00 31.20
CA LEU A 297 -5.25 26.89 32.20
C LEU A 297 -4.79 27.34 33.59
N ASP A 298 -3.56 27.02 34.00
CA ASP A 298 -2.99 27.46 35.29
C ASP A 298 -2.87 28.98 35.37
N ILE A 299 -2.39 29.61 34.29
CA ILE A 299 -2.33 31.08 34.21
C ILE A 299 -3.74 31.67 34.38
N ALA A 300 -4.72 31.14 33.61
CA ALA A 300 -6.11 31.62 33.67
C ALA A 300 -6.78 31.37 35.04
N ILE A 301 -6.49 30.24 35.70
CA ILE A 301 -6.97 29.91 37.04
C ILE A 301 -6.38 30.91 38.05
N ASN A 302 -5.07 31.17 38.03
CA ASN A 302 -4.39 32.11 38.92
C ASN A 302 -4.95 33.53 38.75
N GLU A 303 -5.14 34.01 37.53
CA GLU A 303 -5.75 35.33 37.29
C GLU A 303 -7.17 35.44 37.84
N MET A 304 -8.00 34.38 37.65
CA MET A 304 -9.36 34.35 38.17
C MET A 304 -9.39 34.28 39.69
N GLN A 305 -8.48 33.55 40.34
CA GLN A 305 -8.34 33.47 41.78
C GLN A 305 -8.02 34.85 42.36
N MET A 306 -7.10 35.61 41.77
CA MET A 306 -6.76 36.96 42.19
C MET A 306 -7.96 37.91 42.06
N LYS A 307 -8.73 37.84 40.96
CA LYS A 307 -9.94 38.64 40.75
C LYS A 307 -11.07 38.29 41.73
N ALA A 308 -11.27 36.99 41.99
CA ALA A 308 -12.26 36.52 42.97
C ALA A 308 -11.92 36.96 44.39
N PHE A 309 -10.63 36.98 44.75
CA PHE A 309 -10.15 37.50 46.06
C PHE A 309 -10.43 39.01 46.23
N MET A 310 -10.47 39.76 45.12
CA MET A 310 -10.83 41.19 45.08
C MET A 310 -12.33 41.44 45.19
N GLY A 311 -13.20 40.45 45.37
CA GLY A 311 -14.62 40.56 45.69
C GLY A 311 -15.60 40.23 44.55
N ASP A 312 -15.15 39.69 43.45
CA ASP A 312 -16.06 39.27 42.33
C ASP A 312 -16.55 37.83 42.52
N MET A 313 -17.68 37.69 43.21
CA MET A 313 -18.31 36.41 43.53
C MET A 313 -18.84 35.63 42.29
N LYS A 314 -19.11 36.32 41.16
CA LYS A 314 -19.59 35.67 39.94
C LYS A 314 -18.53 34.86 39.19
N LEU A 315 -17.27 35.05 39.55
CA LEU A 315 -16.13 34.30 38.97
C LEU A 315 -15.91 32.92 39.60
N GLN A 316 -16.49 32.62 40.75
CA GLN A 316 -16.25 31.36 41.48
C GLN A 316 -16.71 30.14 40.69
N GLU A 317 -17.89 30.20 40.02
CA GLU A 317 -18.40 29.09 39.20
C GLU A 317 -17.50 28.83 37.97
N LYS A 318 -17.06 29.90 37.32
CA LYS A 318 -16.13 29.78 36.18
C LYS A 318 -14.75 29.27 36.60
N LEU A 319 -14.29 29.66 37.78
CA LEU A 319 -13.04 29.17 38.34
C LEU A 319 -13.11 27.66 38.61
N GLN A 320 -14.19 27.22 39.27
CA GLN A 320 -14.41 25.80 39.54
C GLN A 320 -14.42 24.97 38.26
N HIS A 321 -15.13 25.44 37.23
CA HIS A 321 -15.17 24.76 35.91
C HIS A 321 -13.78 24.64 35.27
N LYS A 322 -12.92 25.68 35.36
CA LYS A 322 -11.55 25.60 34.84
C LYS A 322 -10.67 24.64 35.64
N ILE A 323 -10.84 24.57 36.96
CA ILE A 323 -10.12 23.61 37.81
C ILE A 323 -10.53 22.17 37.47
N GLU A 324 -11.83 21.92 37.25
CA GLU A 324 -12.34 20.61 36.83
C GLU A 324 -11.78 20.23 35.44
N ARG A 325 -11.84 21.18 34.51
CA ARG A 325 -11.27 20.95 33.17
C ARG A 325 -9.77 20.60 33.19
N LYS A 326 -8.99 21.28 34.04
CA LYS A 326 -7.57 20.92 34.22
C LYS A 326 -7.41 19.49 34.74
N LYS A 327 -8.21 19.06 35.71
CA LYS A 327 -8.16 17.68 36.22
C LYS A 327 -8.52 16.66 35.16
N GLU A 328 -9.56 16.92 34.36
CA GLU A 328 -9.94 16.06 33.24
C GLU A 328 -8.82 15.92 32.21
N LEU A 329 -8.17 17.04 31.84
CA LEU A 329 -7.04 17.01 30.90
C LEU A 329 -5.83 16.24 31.43
N MET A 330 -5.53 16.39 32.74
CA MET A 330 -4.48 15.59 33.35
C MET A 330 -4.78 14.10 33.33
N HIS A 331 -6.04 13.73 33.65
CA HIS A 331 -6.47 12.33 33.58
C HIS A 331 -6.39 11.78 32.15
N LYS A 332 -6.93 12.50 31.17
CA LYS A 332 -6.83 12.13 29.75
C LYS A 332 -5.39 11.96 29.26
N ARG A 333 -4.48 12.83 29.71
CA ARG A 333 -3.05 12.69 29.38
C ARG A 333 -2.49 11.35 29.86
N GLU A 334 -2.76 10.99 31.12
CA GLU A 334 -2.28 9.72 31.68
C GLU A 334 -2.90 8.50 30.97
N GLU A 335 -4.21 8.56 30.66
CA GLU A 335 -4.89 7.50 29.89
C GLU A 335 -4.25 7.32 28.51
N ARG A 336 -4.02 8.42 27.77
CA ARG A 336 -3.40 8.34 26.44
C ARG A 336 -1.95 7.85 26.46
N ILE A 337 -1.19 8.22 27.49
CA ILE A 337 0.17 7.70 27.66
C ILE A 337 0.14 6.20 27.98
N ALA A 338 -0.81 5.75 28.80
CA ALA A 338 -0.98 4.33 29.12
C ALA A 338 -1.40 3.51 27.87
N GLU A 339 -2.35 4.01 27.06
CA GLU A 339 -2.74 3.39 25.77
C GLU A 339 -1.53 3.21 24.84
N MET A 340 -0.65 4.21 24.76
CA MET A 340 0.57 4.12 23.97
C MET A 340 1.57 3.09 24.52
N GLY A 341 1.59 2.90 25.83
CA GLY A 341 2.35 1.81 26.45
C GLY A 341 1.85 0.44 25.99
N GLN A 342 0.54 0.24 25.93
CA GLN A 342 -0.07 -1.00 25.45
C GLN A 342 0.24 -1.31 23.98
N MET A 343 0.41 -0.28 23.13
CA MET A 343 0.84 -0.46 21.74
C MET A 343 2.24 -1.07 21.60
N THR A 344 3.10 -0.90 22.58
CA THR A 344 4.47 -1.42 22.55
C THR A 344 4.58 -2.87 23.02
N GLU A 345 3.53 -3.40 23.61
CA GLU A 345 3.44 -4.80 24.03
C GLU A 345 3.01 -5.68 22.86
N VAL A 346 3.90 -5.83 21.89
CA VAL A 346 3.64 -6.62 20.68
C VAL A 346 3.93 -8.10 20.88
N SER A 347 3.20 -8.96 20.18
CA SER A 347 3.34 -10.42 20.20
C SER A 347 3.18 -11.01 18.80
N PRO A 348 4.01 -12.00 18.41
CA PRO A 348 3.84 -12.70 17.15
C PRO A 348 2.66 -13.68 17.24
N LYS A 349 1.83 -13.71 16.20
CA LYS A 349 0.73 -14.68 16.06
C LYS A 349 1.18 -15.84 15.20
N GLU A 350 0.60 -17.01 15.41
CA GLU A 350 0.86 -18.18 14.56
C GLU A 350 0.44 -17.85 13.11
N PRO A 351 1.32 -18.15 12.10
CA PRO A 351 0.99 -17.91 10.70
C PRO A 351 -0.26 -18.65 10.25
N GLU A 352 -1.04 -18.06 9.36
CA GLU A 352 -2.25 -18.67 8.80
C GLU A 352 -2.09 -18.87 7.30
N ILE A 353 -2.22 -20.11 6.81
CA ILE A 353 -2.30 -20.40 5.38
C ILE A 353 -3.69 -19.95 4.91
N ILE A 354 -3.75 -19.02 3.97
CA ILE A 354 -4.99 -18.48 3.41
C ILE A 354 -5.30 -19.03 2.01
N GLY A 355 -4.36 -19.69 1.38
CA GLY A 355 -4.53 -20.34 0.08
C GLY A 355 -3.30 -21.13 -0.31
N CYS A 356 -3.48 -22.08 -1.22
CA CYS A 356 -2.37 -22.87 -1.78
C CYS A 356 -2.58 -23.17 -3.26
N ALA A 357 -1.49 -23.47 -3.95
CA ALA A 357 -1.48 -23.87 -5.34
C ALA A 357 -0.35 -24.85 -5.63
N TYR A 358 -0.53 -25.70 -6.64
CA TYR A 358 0.55 -26.43 -7.27
C TYR A 358 0.88 -25.72 -8.60
N VAL A 359 2.11 -25.27 -8.71
CA VAL A 359 2.57 -24.50 -9.88
C VAL A 359 3.44 -25.39 -10.74
N VAL A 360 3.11 -25.43 -12.04
CA VAL A 360 3.86 -26.19 -13.03
C VAL A 360 4.44 -25.27 -14.08
N PRO A 361 5.66 -25.54 -14.56
CA PRO A 361 6.26 -24.74 -15.61
C PRO A 361 5.55 -24.99 -16.95
N LEU A 362 5.46 -23.95 -17.75
CA LEU A 362 5.08 -24.09 -19.15
C LEU A 362 6.24 -24.70 -19.92
N SER A 363 6.01 -25.80 -20.65
CA SER A 363 7.07 -26.40 -21.43
C SER A 363 7.58 -25.43 -22.52
N GLN A 364 8.84 -25.56 -22.92
CA GLN A 364 9.46 -24.73 -23.96
C GLN A 364 8.62 -24.71 -25.26
N VAL A 365 8.07 -25.85 -25.65
CA VAL A 365 7.25 -25.99 -26.88
C VAL A 365 5.94 -25.22 -26.73
N GLU A 366 5.28 -25.33 -25.57
CA GLU A 366 4.05 -24.60 -25.28
C GLU A 366 4.31 -23.10 -25.18
N TYR A 367 5.43 -22.70 -24.57
CA TYR A 367 5.86 -21.30 -24.49
C TYR A 367 6.05 -20.71 -25.91
N GLU A 368 6.81 -21.38 -26.77
CA GLU A 368 7.02 -20.93 -28.15
C GLU A 368 5.71 -20.85 -28.96
N GLN A 369 4.79 -21.81 -28.76
CA GLN A 369 3.48 -21.80 -29.41
C GLN A 369 2.56 -20.66 -28.94
N HIS A 370 2.61 -20.32 -27.65
CA HIS A 370 1.74 -19.27 -27.07
C HIS A 370 2.30 -17.88 -27.25
N PHE A 371 3.60 -17.73 -27.07
CA PHE A 371 4.25 -16.43 -27.03
C PHE A 371 5.08 -16.11 -28.27
N HIS A 372 5.24 -17.08 -29.19
CA HIS A 372 6.04 -16.96 -30.43
C HIS A 372 7.49 -16.52 -30.18
N MET A 373 8.03 -16.82 -29.00
CA MET A 373 9.37 -16.47 -28.56
C MET A 373 10.05 -17.66 -27.91
N LYS A 374 11.36 -17.68 -27.98
CA LYS A 374 12.19 -18.71 -27.35
C LYS A 374 12.79 -18.17 -26.07
N ARG A 375 12.65 -18.91 -24.98
CA ARG A 375 13.35 -18.63 -23.73
C ARG A 375 14.82 -19.01 -23.89
N ASP A 376 15.73 -18.18 -23.41
CA ASP A 376 17.17 -18.39 -23.49
C ASP A 376 17.86 -17.76 -22.28
N GLU A 377 18.09 -18.59 -21.24
CA GLU A 377 18.70 -18.16 -19.97
C GLU A 377 20.09 -17.52 -20.15
N GLU A 378 20.87 -17.98 -21.15
CA GLU A 378 22.17 -17.40 -21.46
C GLU A 378 22.02 -15.95 -21.96
N VAL A 379 21.01 -15.68 -22.79
CA VAL A 379 20.69 -14.35 -23.30
C VAL A 379 20.23 -13.42 -22.18
N GLU A 380 19.41 -13.93 -21.26
CA GLU A 380 18.92 -13.19 -20.10
C GLU A 380 20.09 -12.82 -19.17
N ALA A 381 20.97 -13.77 -18.84
CA ALA A 381 22.13 -13.52 -18.01
C ALA A 381 23.10 -12.49 -18.63
N ILE A 382 23.36 -12.57 -19.96
CA ILE A 382 24.18 -11.60 -20.66
C ILE A 382 23.55 -10.21 -20.62
N ALA A 383 22.25 -10.10 -20.82
CA ALA A 383 21.54 -8.83 -20.81
C ALA A 383 21.58 -8.19 -19.42
N MET A 384 21.36 -8.97 -18.37
CA MET A 384 21.44 -8.51 -16.98
C MET A 384 22.84 -8.01 -16.66
N GLN A 385 23.86 -8.80 -16.95
CA GLN A 385 25.25 -8.39 -16.72
C GLN A 385 25.58 -7.08 -17.45
N PHE A 386 25.20 -6.96 -18.73
CA PHE A 386 25.46 -5.77 -19.54
C PHE A 386 24.77 -4.53 -18.99
N ALA A 387 23.54 -4.66 -18.53
CA ALA A 387 22.78 -3.59 -17.88
C ALA A 387 23.43 -3.14 -16.56
N MET A 388 23.88 -4.06 -15.71
CA MET A 388 24.59 -3.79 -14.46
C MET A 388 25.92 -3.08 -14.69
N GLU A 389 26.71 -3.55 -15.66
CA GLU A 389 27.98 -2.93 -16.06
C GLU A 389 27.77 -1.51 -16.58
N TYR A 390 26.72 -1.29 -17.38
CA TYR A 390 26.36 0.04 -17.86
C TYR A 390 26.05 1.00 -16.70
N GLU A 391 25.17 0.63 -15.76
CA GLU A 391 24.82 1.46 -14.60
C GLU A 391 26.07 1.79 -13.74
N THR A 392 26.94 0.80 -13.54
CA THR A 392 28.20 0.98 -12.82
C THR A 392 29.13 1.96 -13.56
N SER A 393 29.24 1.88 -14.88
CA SER A 393 30.03 2.82 -15.71
C SER A 393 29.53 4.25 -15.62
N GLN A 394 28.24 4.44 -15.35
CA GLN A 394 27.60 5.75 -15.15
C GLN A 394 27.72 6.28 -13.71
N GLY A 395 28.53 5.63 -12.86
CA GLY A 395 28.76 6.05 -11.48
C GLY A 395 27.58 5.75 -10.55
N ARG A 396 26.75 4.74 -10.88
CA ARG A 396 25.63 4.30 -10.07
C ARG A 396 25.96 3.00 -9.35
N THR A 397 25.19 2.66 -8.35
CA THR A 397 25.27 1.39 -7.61
C THR A 397 24.03 0.57 -7.96
N PRO A 398 24.12 -0.36 -8.94
CA PRO A 398 23.04 -1.26 -9.27
C PRO A 398 23.01 -2.45 -8.31
N GLU A 399 21.80 -2.89 -7.97
CA GLU A 399 21.48 -4.08 -7.18
C GLU A 399 20.56 -4.97 -8.01
N ASP A 400 20.92 -6.25 -8.17
CA ASP A 400 20.05 -7.27 -8.78
C ASP A 400 18.98 -7.68 -7.77
N VAL A 401 17.71 -7.48 -8.14
CA VAL A 401 16.53 -7.81 -7.33
C VAL A 401 15.55 -8.70 -8.10
N SER A 402 15.96 -9.28 -9.22
CA SER A 402 15.13 -10.10 -10.11
C SER A 402 14.45 -11.27 -9.40
N GLU A 403 15.14 -11.93 -8.47
CA GLU A 403 14.58 -13.02 -7.68
C GLU A 403 13.48 -12.58 -6.69
N GLN A 404 13.37 -11.28 -6.39
CA GLN A 404 12.39 -10.75 -5.44
C GLN A 404 11.01 -10.54 -6.08
N ASN A 405 10.87 -10.71 -7.40
CA ASN A 405 9.61 -10.54 -8.16
C ASN A 405 8.91 -9.20 -7.89
N LEU A 406 9.67 -8.12 -7.87
CA LEU A 406 9.17 -6.76 -7.61
C LEU A 406 8.56 -6.10 -8.85
N GLY A 407 8.60 -6.76 -10.02
CA GLY A 407 8.18 -6.23 -11.32
C GLY A 407 9.22 -5.31 -11.97
N TYR A 408 10.49 -5.48 -11.58
CA TYR A 408 11.69 -4.94 -12.19
C TYR A 408 12.92 -5.73 -11.70
N ASP A 409 14.00 -5.75 -12.49
CA ASP A 409 15.16 -6.60 -12.27
C ASP A 409 16.29 -5.92 -11.51
N ILE A 410 16.50 -4.61 -11.74
CA ILE A 410 17.61 -3.87 -11.15
C ILE A 410 17.09 -2.62 -10.42
N LYS A 411 17.58 -2.43 -9.19
CA LYS A 411 17.46 -1.18 -8.44
C LYS A 411 18.80 -0.47 -8.49
N SER A 412 18.88 0.68 -9.13
CA SER A 412 20.13 1.43 -9.29
C SER A 412 20.04 2.79 -8.61
N ILE A 413 21.08 3.13 -7.82
CA ILE A 413 21.11 4.34 -6.99
C ILE A 413 22.32 5.20 -7.41
N ASP A 414 22.13 6.50 -7.64
CA ASP A 414 23.20 7.42 -7.93
C ASP A 414 23.81 8.08 -6.67
N ALA A 415 24.85 8.87 -6.85
CA ALA A 415 25.53 9.58 -5.76
C ALA A 415 24.64 10.59 -5.01
N TYR A 416 23.47 10.96 -5.56
CA TYR A 416 22.48 11.84 -4.96
C TYR A 416 21.32 11.06 -4.33
N GLU A 417 21.46 9.73 -4.22
CA GLU A 417 20.42 8.80 -3.72
C GLU A 417 19.15 8.73 -4.60
N MET A 418 19.25 9.17 -5.85
CA MET A 418 18.16 9.03 -6.80
C MET A 418 18.08 7.60 -7.31
N LYS A 419 16.89 6.98 -7.15
CA LYS A 419 16.64 5.57 -7.51
C LYS A 419 16.16 5.47 -8.96
N ARG A 420 16.64 4.44 -9.67
CA ARG A 420 16.10 3.92 -10.91
C ARG A 420 15.65 2.49 -10.69
N TYR A 421 14.51 2.15 -11.27
CA TYR A 421 13.95 0.81 -11.27
C TYR A 421 13.94 0.33 -12.71
N ILE A 422 14.71 -0.69 -13.00
CA ILE A 422 15.06 -1.08 -14.37
C ILE A 422 14.56 -2.49 -14.62
N GLU A 423 13.70 -2.64 -15.60
CA GLU A 423 13.35 -3.91 -16.21
C GLU A 423 14.28 -4.20 -17.36
N VAL A 424 14.85 -5.41 -17.44
CA VAL A 424 15.85 -5.81 -18.43
C VAL A 424 15.28 -6.87 -19.34
N LYS A 425 15.33 -6.65 -20.64
CA LYS A 425 14.92 -7.64 -21.66
C LYS A 425 16.06 -7.94 -22.62
N GLY A 426 16.50 -9.21 -22.61
CA GLY A 426 17.54 -9.73 -23.52
C GLY A 426 16.98 -10.28 -24.83
N ARG A 427 17.72 -10.10 -25.94
CA ARG A 427 17.43 -10.71 -27.23
C ARG A 427 18.71 -11.20 -27.88
N ALA A 428 18.67 -12.43 -28.45
CA ALA A 428 19.78 -12.98 -29.21
C ALA A 428 20.03 -12.19 -30.51
N THR A 429 18.96 -11.66 -31.10
CA THR A 429 18.93 -10.80 -32.27
C THR A 429 18.15 -9.53 -31.99
N THR A 430 17.98 -8.66 -32.98
CA THR A 430 17.15 -7.45 -32.83
C THR A 430 15.70 -7.82 -33.15
N ASP A 431 14.84 -7.84 -32.12
CA ASP A 431 13.44 -8.24 -32.23
C ASP A 431 12.58 -7.54 -31.15
N GLY A 432 11.24 -7.73 -31.21
CA GLY A 432 10.31 -7.27 -30.19
C GLY A 432 10.56 -7.90 -28.81
N VAL A 433 10.07 -7.28 -27.75
CA VAL A 433 10.18 -7.76 -26.37
C VAL A 433 8.81 -7.97 -25.75
N MET A 434 8.74 -8.83 -24.75
CA MET A 434 7.53 -9.08 -23.97
C MET A 434 7.72 -8.62 -22.54
N LEU A 435 6.62 -8.13 -21.96
CA LEU A 435 6.54 -7.79 -20.55
C LEU A 435 5.35 -8.55 -19.93
N SER A 436 5.52 -9.05 -18.72
CA SER A 436 4.41 -9.59 -17.95
C SER A 436 3.46 -8.47 -17.49
N GLU A 437 2.28 -8.84 -17.00
CA GLU A 437 1.31 -7.87 -16.46
C GLU A 437 1.90 -7.16 -15.24
N ASN A 438 2.60 -7.89 -14.38
CA ASN A 438 3.25 -7.32 -13.19
C ASN A 438 4.32 -6.30 -13.57
N GLU A 439 5.23 -6.65 -14.47
CA GLU A 439 6.30 -5.77 -14.97
C GLU A 439 5.74 -4.49 -15.59
N TRP A 440 4.78 -4.63 -16.51
CA TRP A 440 4.18 -3.46 -17.16
C TRP A 440 3.47 -2.52 -16.18
N ASN A 441 2.65 -3.08 -15.30
CA ASN A 441 1.92 -2.29 -14.31
C ASN A 441 2.88 -1.62 -13.31
N ARG A 442 3.99 -2.30 -12.97
CA ARG A 442 5.01 -1.75 -12.09
C ARG A 442 5.76 -0.59 -12.74
N LEU A 443 6.15 -0.74 -13.99
CA LEU A 443 6.76 0.34 -14.76
C LEU A 443 5.82 1.55 -14.89
N ALA A 444 4.53 1.31 -15.12
CA ALA A 444 3.52 2.37 -15.17
C ALA A 444 3.38 3.12 -13.83
N GLN A 445 3.39 2.41 -12.71
CA GLN A 445 3.33 3.00 -11.37
C GLN A 445 4.55 3.87 -11.06
N LEU A 446 5.74 3.39 -11.41
CA LEU A 446 7.01 4.06 -11.11
C LEU A 446 7.28 5.28 -12.02
N GLY A 447 6.60 5.37 -13.16
CA GLY A 447 6.62 6.52 -14.05
C GLY A 447 8.04 6.94 -14.45
N ASN A 448 8.43 8.19 -14.18
CA ASN A 448 9.74 8.72 -14.55
C ASN A 448 10.94 8.04 -13.85
N LYS A 449 10.73 7.25 -12.80
CA LYS A 449 11.77 6.46 -12.15
C LYS A 449 11.94 5.08 -12.81
N ALA A 450 10.96 4.65 -13.62
CA ALA A 450 10.97 3.38 -14.33
C ALA A 450 11.81 3.47 -15.61
N TRP A 451 12.57 2.43 -15.86
CA TRP A 451 13.38 2.26 -17.06
C TRP A 451 13.15 0.86 -17.63
N LEU A 452 13.04 0.79 -18.95
CA LEU A 452 13.10 -0.47 -19.70
C LEU A 452 14.43 -0.50 -20.45
N TYR A 453 15.27 -1.47 -20.15
CA TYR A 453 16.54 -1.74 -20.80
C TYR A 453 16.38 -2.93 -21.72
N ILE A 454 16.61 -2.73 -23.01
CA ILE A 454 16.55 -3.77 -24.02
C ILE A 454 17.96 -3.99 -24.56
N VAL A 455 18.50 -5.19 -24.30
CA VAL A 455 19.82 -5.61 -24.80
C VAL A 455 19.62 -6.56 -25.95
N VAL A 456 20.01 -6.14 -27.13
CA VAL A 456 19.92 -6.97 -28.35
C VAL A 456 21.28 -7.51 -28.77
N ASN A 457 21.27 -8.53 -29.62
CA ASN A 457 22.48 -9.18 -30.13
C ASN A 457 23.36 -9.76 -29.00
N CYS A 458 22.75 -10.24 -27.92
CA CYS A 458 23.47 -10.70 -26.72
C CYS A 458 24.56 -11.73 -27.01
N LYS A 459 24.36 -12.63 -27.99
CA LYS A 459 25.34 -13.68 -28.36
C LYS A 459 26.46 -13.22 -29.29
N THR A 460 26.45 -11.96 -29.73
CA THR A 460 27.47 -11.43 -30.65
C THR A 460 28.07 -10.13 -30.13
N THR A 461 27.43 -9.02 -30.40
CA THR A 461 27.85 -7.69 -29.93
C THR A 461 26.67 -7.03 -29.23
N PRO A 462 26.55 -7.18 -27.90
CA PRO A 462 25.44 -6.63 -27.15
C PRO A 462 25.29 -5.12 -27.35
N THR A 463 24.05 -4.68 -27.57
CA THR A 463 23.73 -3.27 -27.76
C THR A 463 22.56 -2.93 -26.87
N LEU A 464 22.71 -1.89 -26.02
CA LEU A 464 21.73 -1.46 -25.04
C LEU A 464 20.84 -0.32 -25.57
N TYR A 465 19.54 -0.49 -25.45
CA TYR A 465 18.52 0.54 -25.65
C TYR A 465 17.84 0.85 -24.32
N ARG A 466 17.68 2.12 -23.98
CA ARG A 466 17.18 2.58 -22.69
C ARG A 466 15.98 3.47 -22.87
N ILE A 467 14.88 3.12 -22.25
CA ILE A 467 13.60 3.84 -22.35
C ILE A 467 13.15 4.24 -20.96
N GLN A 468 13.13 5.53 -20.67
CA GLN A 468 12.60 6.07 -19.43
C GLN A 468 11.08 6.23 -19.55
N ASN A 469 10.35 5.93 -18.48
CA ASN A 469 8.89 5.98 -18.40
C ASN A 469 8.22 5.26 -19.58
N PRO A 470 8.46 3.94 -19.71
CA PRO A 470 8.01 3.18 -20.88
C PRO A 470 6.49 3.21 -21.03
N ALA A 471 5.73 3.27 -19.93
CA ALA A 471 4.28 3.30 -19.96
C ALA A 471 3.68 4.55 -20.61
N GLU A 472 4.38 5.68 -20.56
CA GLU A 472 3.96 6.93 -21.23
C GLU A 472 4.42 6.97 -22.69
N ARG A 473 5.59 6.37 -22.98
CA ARG A 473 6.25 6.52 -24.28
C ARG A 473 5.96 5.43 -25.29
N LEU A 474 5.60 4.23 -24.78
CA LEU A 474 5.40 3.06 -25.62
C LEU A 474 3.93 2.69 -25.73
N SER A 475 3.54 2.23 -26.91
CA SER A 475 2.28 1.53 -27.16
C SER A 475 2.54 0.04 -27.29
N PHE A 476 1.67 -0.78 -26.75
CA PHE A 476 1.80 -2.24 -26.77
C PHE A 476 0.58 -2.90 -27.39
N GLU A 477 0.77 -4.11 -27.89
CA GLU A 477 -0.30 -4.99 -28.32
C GLU A 477 -0.59 -5.98 -27.18
N LYS A 478 -1.83 -5.95 -26.64
CA LYS A 478 -2.25 -6.91 -25.63
C LYS A 478 -2.50 -8.26 -26.28
N MET A 479 -1.71 -9.26 -25.93
CA MET A 479 -1.90 -10.62 -26.44
C MET A 479 -3.17 -11.24 -25.87
N SER A 480 -4.05 -11.74 -26.74
CA SER A 480 -5.42 -12.18 -26.40
C SER A 480 -5.51 -13.48 -25.58
N LYS A 481 -4.42 -14.20 -25.36
CA LYS A 481 -4.37 -15.50 -24.68
C LYS A 481 -3.54 -15.56 -23.40
N GLY A 482 -2.97 -14.47 -22.97
CA GLY A 482 -2.22 -14.33 -21.72
C GLY A 482 -2.15 -12.85 -21.39
N VAL A 483 -1.93 -12.51 -20.12
CA VAL A 483 -1.78 -11.11 -19.74
C VAL A 483 -0.31 -10.73 -19.90
N GLN A 484 0.12 -10.67 -21.16
CA GLN A 484 1.45 -10.18 -21.53
C GLN A 484 1.32 -9.06 -22.55
N TYR A 485 2.27 -8.16 -22.51
CA TYR A 485 2.34 -6.98 -23.37
C TYR A 485 3.49 -7.14 -24.36
N TYR A 486 3.15 -7.23 -25.63
CA TYR A 486 4.15 -7.30 -26.70
C TYR A 486 4.51 -5.89 -27.17
N LEU A 487 5.81 -5.60 -27.20
CA LEU A 487 6.40 -4.35 -27.70
C LEU A 487 7.12 -4.65 -29.01
N PRO A 488 6.54 -4.29 -30.19
CA PRO A 488 7.19 -4.45 -31.48
C PRO A 488 8.53 -3.71 -31.56
N LEU A 489 9.44 -4.25 -32.36
CA LEU A 489 10.75 -3.66 -32.59
C LEU A 489 10.67 -2.18 -33.01
N GLU A 490 9.77 -1.87 -33.94
CA GLU A 490 9.61 -0.51 -34.48
C GLU A 490 9.17 0.48 -33.42
N GLU A 491 8.41 0.02 -32.43
CA GLU A 491 7.87 0.87 -31.38
C GLU A 491 8.98 1.32 -30.39
N TRP A 492 9.78 0.41 -29.86
CA TRP A 492 10.80 0.78 -28.89
C TRP A 492 12.09 1.30 -29.51
N GLN A 493 12.47 0.86 -30.73
CA GLN A 493 13.70 1.29 -31.41
C GLN A 493 13.69 2.77 -31.81
N GLN A 494 12.51 3.37 -31.97
CA GLN A 494 12.38 4.81 -32.28
C GLN A 494 12.37 5.71 -31.04
N LYS A 495 12.07 5.15 -29.86
CA LYS A 495 11.75 5.91 -28.62
C LYS A 495 12.80 5.78 -27.52
N TYR A 496 13.93 5.09 -27.76
CA TYR A 496 15.00 4.99 -26.79
C TYR A 496 15.76 6.32 -26.62
N ILE A 497 16.38 6.51 -25.45
CA ILE A 497 17.20 7.68 -25.18
C ILE A 497 18.54 7.49 -25.88
N LYS A 498 18.85 8.39 -26.80
CA LYS A 498 20.16 8.49 -27.41
C LYS A 498 21.10 9.20 -26.43
N GLU A 499 22.38 8.80 -26.40
CA GLU A 499 23.43 9.51 -25.66
C GLU A 499 23.73 10.85 -26.26
#